data_e3612763551e6f51f45698dd02fc74c8
#
_entry.id   e3612763551e6f51f45698dd02fc74c8
#
_cell.length_a   1.000
_cell.length_b   1.000
_cell.length_c   1.000
_cell.angle_alpha   90.00
_cell.angle_beta   90.00
_cell.angle_gamma   90.00
#
_symmetry.space_group_name_H-M   'P 1'
#
loop_
_entity.id
_entity.type
_entity.pdbx_description
1 polymer ?
#
loop_
_entity_poly.entity_id
_entity_poly.type
_entity_poly.pdbx_seq_one_letter_code
_entity_poly.pdbx_strand_id
1 'polypeptide(L)'
;MEEIWKDIPGYPTYQASSFGNIRRCVNGKFKDVKPFMNTDGYLQVSVEGCPTKLPGVSRLVGYAFLGECPKGYIIDHLNNKHDDNRACNLEYITRAENLRRAKLAGRNPKAFTKVRCIQTGEVFKSIKAVSLKFNVRYESMRYIVDSGKPVNGYTFERVE
;
A
#
# COMPACT_ATOMS: atom_id res chain seq x y z
N MET A 1 -6.26 -26.95 10.65
CA MET A 1 -6.53 -26.85 9.20
C MET A 1 -5.25 -27.26 8.49
N GLU A 2 -5.38 -28.10 7.48
CA GLU A 2 -4.26 -28.55 6.65
C GLU A 2 -3.85 -27.46 5.64
N GLU A 3 -2.55 -27.32 5.37
CA GLU A 3 -2.03 -26.38 4.39
C GLU A 3 -2.25 -26.90 2.98
N ILE A 4 -2.98 -26.15 2.16
CA ILE A 4 -3.29 -26.49 0.76
C ILE A 4 -2.37 -25.71 -0.15
N TRP A 5 -1.75 -26.39 -1.14
CA TRP A 5 -0.90 -25.76 -2.15
C TRP A 5 -1.58 -25.77 -3.51
N LYS A 6 -1.49 -24.65 -4.23
CA LYS A 6 -2.01 -24.49 -5.59
C LYS A 6 -0.96 -23.87 -6.51
N ASP A 7 -0.98 -24.24 -7.78
CA ASP A 7 -0.16 -23.62 -8.81
C ASP A 7 -0.56 -22.16 -8.98
N ILE A 8 0.43 -21.30 -9.22
CA ILE A 8 0.20 -19.88 -9.46
C ILE A 8 0.04 -19.67 -10.97
N PRO A 9 -1.13 -19.20 -11.45
CA PRO A 9 -1.36 -18.91 -12.86
C PRO A 9 -0.27 -18.00 -13.44
N GLY A 10 0.28 -18.39 -14.58
CA GLY A 10 1.39 -17.68 -15.23
C GLY A 10 2.79 -17.96 -14.67
N TYR A 11 2.91 -18.78 -13.61
CA TYR A 11 4.19 -19.14 -12.98
C TYR A 11 4.27 -20.65 -12.74
N PRO A 12 4.46 -21.49 -13.78
CA PRO A 12 4.25 -22.94 -13.73
C PRO A 12 5.19 -23.70 -12.78
N THR A 13 6.29 -23.08 -12.35
CA THR A 13 7.21 -23.67 -11.38
C THR A 13 6.96 -23.23 -9.96
N TYR A 14 5.97 -22.35 -9.71
CA TYR A 14 5.68 -21.79 -8.39
C TYR A 14 4.31 -22.21 -7.89
N GLN A 15 4.22 -22.46 -6.59
CA GLN A 15 2.96 -22.70 -5.88
C GLN A 15 2.83 -21.74 -4.72
N ALA A 16 1.57 -21.38 -4.44
CA ALA A 16 1.18 -20.63 -3.25
C ALA A 16 0.38 -21.54 -2.31
N SER A 17 0.53 -21.33 -1.01
CA SER A 17 -0.24 -22.07 0.00
C SER A 17 -1.41 -21.27 0.53
N SER A 18 -2.38 -21.99 1.11
CA SER A 18 -3.51 -21.40 1.85
C SER A 18 -3.05 -20.58 3.07
N PHE A 19 -1.83 -20.81 3.56
CA PHE A 19 -1.23 -20.08 4.69
C PHE A 19 -0.38 -18.87 4.28
N GLY A 20 -0.27 -18.60 2.95
CA GLY A 20 0.47 -17.44 2.47
C GLY A 20 1.94 -17.70 2.18
N ASN A 21 2.35 -18.98 2.12
CA ASN A 21 3.71 -19.38 1.75
C ASN A 21 3.85 -19.52 0.24
N ILE A 22 5.07 -19.34 -0.27
CA ILE A 22 5.40 -19.53 -1.68
C ILE A 22 6.51 -20.58 -1.76
N ARG A 23 6.38 -21.53 -2.70
CA ARG A 23 7.43 -22.51 -2.99
C ARG A 23 7.68 -22.63 -4.49
N ARG A 24 8.88 -23.07 -4.86
CA ARG A 24 9.28 -23.28 -6.23
C ARG A 24 9.69 -24.74 -6.45
N CYS A 25 9.26 -25.33 -7.56
CA CYS A 25 9.72 -26.62 -8.02
C CYS A 25 11.05 -26.48 -8.79
N VAL A 26 12.11 -27.15 -8.31
CA VAL A 26 13.42 -27.21 -8.96
C VAL A 26 13.83 -28.67 -9.06
N ASN A 27 14.02 -29.17 -10.27
CA ASN A 27 14.38 -30.58 -10.53
C ASN A 27 13.44 -31.58 -9.81
N GLY A 28 12.12 -31.33 -9.87
CA GLY A 28 11.11 -32.18 -9.25
C GLY A 28 10.99 -32.06 -7.73
N LYS A 29 11.75 -31.17 -7.09
CA LYS A 29 11.70 -30.95 -5.63
C LYS A 29 11.21 -29.54 -5.33
N PHE A 30 10.28 -29.42 -4.38
CA PHE A 30 9.81 -28.13 -3.90
C PHE A 30 10.79 -27.53 -2.88
N LYS A 31 11.06 -26.25 -3.04
CA LYS A 31 11.86 -25.41 -2.14
C LYS A 31 11.07 -24.16 -1.77
N ASP A 32 11.05 -23.82 -0.50
CA ASP A 32 10.42 -22.60 -0.03
C ASP A 32 11.14 -21.36 -0.55
N VAL A 33 10.37 -20.38 -0.97
CA VAL A 33 10.87 -19.05 -1.38
C VAL A 33 10.71 -18.12 -0.19
N LYS A 34 11.84 -17.66 0.36
CA LYS A 34 11.84 -16.75 1.51
C LYS A 34 11.31 -15.38 1.11
N PRO A 35 10.24 -14.90 1.75
CA PRO A 35 9.76 -13.55 1.54
C PRO A 35 10.65 -12.53 2.27
N PHE A 36 10.63 -11.30 1.80
CA PHE A 36 11.21 -10.14 2.48
C PHE A 36 10.17 -9.02 2.55
N MET A 37 10.26 -8.20 3.58
CA MET A 37 9.32 -7.09 3.81
C MET A 37 9.81 -5.84 3.07
N ASN A 38 8.91 -5.18 2.35
CA ASN A 38 9.20 -3.88 1.76
C ASN A 38 8.99 -2.74 2.78
N THR A 39 9.31 -1.52 2.39
CA THR A 39 9.17 -0.31 3.24
C THR A 39 7.75 -0.02 3.70
N ASP A 40 6.75 -0.54 2.99
CA ASP A 40 5.32 -0.33 3.28
C ASP A 40 4.72 -1.47 4.12
N GLY A 41 5.56 -2.42 4.57
CA GLY A 41 5.14 -3.56 5.40
C GLY A 41 4.51 -4.73 4.65
N TYR A 42 4.62 -4.77 3.30
CA TYR A 42 4.15 -5.90 2.49
C TYR A 42 5.26 -6.91 2.26
N LEU A 43 4.90 -8.20 2.32
CA LEU A 43 5.80 -9.28 1.95
C LEU A 43 5.90 -9.41 0.43
N GLN A 44 7.12 -9.49 -0.07
CA GLN A 44 7.47 -9.71 -1.46
C GLN A 44 8.37 -10.93 -1.60
N VAL A 45 8.38 -11.53 -2.79
CA VAL A 45 9.27 -12.65 -3.14
C VAL A 45 9.93 -12.40 -4.48
N SER A 46 11.11 -12.98 -4.67
CA SER A 46 11.75 -13.01 -5.98
C SER A 46 11.16 -14.17 -6.80
N VAL A 47 10.57 -13.84 -7.95
CA VAL A 47 9.98 -14.82 -8.88
C VAL A 47 10.62 -14.67 -10.23
N GLU A 48 11.20 -15.76 -10.73
CA GLU A 48 11.83 -15.80 -12.05
C GLU A 48 10.77 -15.67 -13.15
N GLY A 49 11.07 -14.85 -14.17
CA GLY A 49 10.12 -14.57 -15.26
C GLY A 49 9.00 -13.60 -14.91
N CYS A 50 8.95 -13.08 -13.68
CA CYS A 50 7.96 -12.06 -13.32
C CYS A 50 8.36 -10.68 -13.88
N PRO A 51 7.47 -9.98 -14.62
CA PRO A 51 7.75 -8.65 -15.15
C PRO A 51 8.11 -7.62 -14.09
N THR A 52 7.56 -7.75 -12.89
CA THR A 52 7.82 -6.85 -11.76
C THR A 52 9.03 -7.26 -10.91
N LYS A 53 9.71 -8.37 -11.23
CA LYS A 53 10.81 -9.02 -10.49
C LYS A 53 10.46 -9.40 -9.04
N LEU A 54 9.72 -8.57 -8.32
CA LEU A 54 9.40 -8.69 -6.90
C LEU A 54 7.88 -8.56 -6.67
N PRO A 55 7.08 -9.57 -7.05
CA PRO A 55 5.65 -9.54 -6.77
C PRO A 55 5.35 -9.65 -5.28
N GLY A 56 4.26 -9.01 -4.85
CA GLY A 56 3.73 -9.19 -3.50
C GLY A 56 3.20 -10.61 -3.29
N VAL A 57 3.48 -11.18 -2.12
CA VAL A 57 2.99 -12.52 -1.72
C VAL A 57 1.47 -12.57 -1.79
N SER A 58 0.76 -11.55 -1.27
CA SER A 58 -0.70 -11.46 -1.33
C SER A 58 -1.25 -11.60 -2.74
N ARG A 59 -0.57 -11.00 -3.73
CA ARG A 59 -0.99 -11.07 -5.14
C ARG A 59 -0.84 -12.49 -5.69
N LEU A 60 0.25 -13.17 -5.38
CA LEU A 60 0.50 -14.55 -5.84
C LEU A 60 -0.49 -15.52 -5.20
N VAL A 61 -0.75 -15.37 -3.90
CA VAL A 61 -1.77 -16.16 -3.18
C VAL A 61 -3.17 -15.85 -3.74
N GLY A 62 -3.48 -14.59 -3.98
CA GLY A 62 -4.74 -14.17 -4.60
C GLY A 62 -4.94 -14.84 -5.95
N TYR A 63 -3.94 -14.86 -6.83
CA TYR A 63 -4.03 -15.53 -8.13
C TYR A 63 -4.28 -17.04 -8.00
N ALA A 64 -3.64 -17.70 -7.05
CA ALA A 64 -3.79 -19.14 -6.86
C ALA A 64 -5.14 -19.54 -6.22
N PHE A 65 -5.70 -18.72 -5.34
CA PHE A 65 -6.88 -19.08 -4.53
C PHE A 65 -8.16 -18.34 -4.91
N LEU A 66 -8.06 -17.08 -5.36
CA LEU A 66 -9.21 -16.26 -5.74
C LEU A 66 -9.40 -16.16 -7.27
N GLY A 67 -8.39 -16.62 -8.04
CA GLY A 67 -8.39 -16.51 -9.48
C GLY A 67 -7.82 -15.19 -9.99
N GLU A 68 -8.06 -14.87 -11.27
CA GLU A 68 -7.56 -13.66 -11.89
C GLU A 68 -8.18 -12.40 -11.28
N CYS A 69 -7.32 -11.41 -11.00
CA CYS A 69 -7.77 -10.13 -10.46
C CYS A 69 -8.61 -9.37 -11.49
N PRO A 70 -9.89 -9.06 -11.23
CA PRO A 70 -10.72 -8.32 -12.17
C PRO A 70 -10.14 -6.94 -12.47
N LYS A 71 -10.35 -6.45 -13.70
CA LYS A 71 -9.87 -5.13 -14.10
C LYS A 71 -10.42 -4.03 -13.17
N GLY A 72 -9.53 -3.21 -12.62
CA GLY A 72 -9.88 -2.13 -11.70
C GLY A 72 -9.97 -2.55 -10.23
N TYR A 73 -9.74 -3.83 -9.92
CA TYR A 73 -9.66 -4.33 -8.56
C TYR A 73 -8.22 -4.39 -8.07
N ILE A 74 -8.06 -4.44 -6.77
CA ILE A 74 -6.80 -4.64 -6.06
C ILE A 74 -6.98 -5.72 -5.00
N ILE A 75 -5.89 -6.37 -4.62
CA ILE A 75 -5.89 -7.29 -3.48
C ILE A 75 -5.90 -6.49 -2.18
N ASP A 76 -6.72 -6.88 -1.22
CA ASP A 76 -6.82 -6.27 0.11
C ASP A 76 -6.77 -7.33 1.21
N HIS A 77 -6.38 -6.92 2.42
CA HIS A 77 -6.29 -7.76 3.60
C HIS A 77 -7.47 -7.47 4.54
N LEU A 78 -8.34 -8.46 4.75
CA LEU A 78 -9.55 -8.33 5.57
C LEU A 78 -9.26 -7.83 6.99
N ASN A 79 -8.16 -8.28 7.59
CA ASN A 79 -7.75 -7.90 8.95
C ASN A 79 -6.82 -6.67 8.98
N ASN A 80 -6.52 -6.05 7.83
CA ASN A 80 -5.62 -4.91 7.67
C ASN A 80 -4.15 -5.16 8.12
N LYS A 81 -3.70 -6.41 8.20
CA LYS A 81 -2.30 -6.77 8.44
C LYS A 81 -1.66 -7.16 7.11
N HIS A 82 -0.74 -6.33 6.62
CA HIS A 82 -0.11 -6.47 5.29
C HIS A 82 0.81 -7.69 5.16
N ASP A 83 1.20 -8.28 6.27
CA ASP A 83 2.03 -9.49 6.37
C ASP A 83 1.22 -10.78 6.52
N ASP A 84 -0.09 -10.71 6.80
CA ASP A 84 -0.97 -11.87 6.91
C ASP A 84 -1.57 -12.24 5.55
N ASN A 85 -0.80 -12.98 4.75
CA ASN A 85 -1.15 -13.35 3.38
C ASN A 85 -1.92 -14.69 3.27
N ARG A 86 -2.56 -15.16 4.34
CA ARG A 86 -3.43 -16.36 4.27
C ARG A 86 -4.55 -16.12 3.27
N ALA A 87 -4.86 -17.14 2.46
CA ALA A 87 -5.87 -17.04 1.41
C ALA A 87 -7.25 -16.59 1.94
N CYS A 88 -7.64 -17.06 3.14
CA CYS A 88 -8.90 -16.67 3.79
C CYS A 88 -8.93 -15.22 4.28
N ASN A 89 -7.78 -14.55 4.33
CA ASN A 89 -7.64 -13.14 4.73
C ASN A 89 -7.53 -12.18 3.54
N LEU A 90 -7.62 -12.68 2.30
CA LEU A 90 -7.45 -11.90 1.08
C LEU A 90 -8.76 -11.80 0.30
N GLU A 91 -9.01 -10.63 -0.28
CA GLU A 91 -10.12 -10.39 -1.18
C GLU A 91 -9.73 -9.42 -2.31
N TYR A 92 -10.53 -9.42 -3.39
CA TYR A 92 -10.45 -8.38 -4.42
C TYR A 92 -11.48 -7.30 -4.17
N ILE A 93 -11.03 -6.05 -4.05
CA ILE A 93 -11.90 -4.88 -3.89
C ILE A 93 -11.57 -3.79 -4.89
N THR A 94 -12.49 -2.88 -5.14
CA THR A 94 -12.21 -1.70 -5.93
C THR A 94 -11.38 -0.69 -5.14
N ARG A 95 -10.64 0.19 -5.85
CA ARG A 95 -9.92 1.29 -5.20
C ARG A 95 -10.84 2.22 -4.43
N ALA A 96 -12.07 2.43 -4.91
CA ALA A 96 -13.06 3.26 -4.24
C ALA A 96 -13.48 2.65 -2.89
N GLU A 97 -13.74 1.33 -2.87
CA GLU A 97 -14.10 0.62 -1.64
C GLU A 97 -12.94 0.60 -0.64
N ASN A 98 -11.69 0.36 -1.10
CA ASN A 98 -10.52 0.42 -0.23
C ASN A 98 -10.36 1.81 0.42
N LEU A 99 -10.55 2.89 -0.38
CA LEU A 99 -10.51 4.25 0.16
C LEU A 99 -11.64 4.52 1.16
N ARG A 100 -12.86 4.00 0.89
CA ARG A 100 -14.01 4.09 1.79
C ARG A 100 -13.71 3.40 3.13
N ARG A 101 -13.17 2.18 3.11
CA ARG A 101 -12.79 1.41 4.32
C ARG A 101 -11.68 2.12 5.10
N ALA A 102 -10.66 2.62 4.42
CA ALA A 102 -9.58 3.38 5.04
C ALA A 102 -10.10 4.64 5.76
N LYS A 103 -11.06 5.35 5.14
CA LYS A 103 -11.72 6.52 5.74
C LYS A 103 -12.53 6.16 6.98
N LEU A 104 -13.34 5.09 6.91
CA LEU A 104 -14.15 4.62 8.05
C LEU A 104 -13.28 4.13 9.21
N ALA A 105 -12.14 3.52 8.91
CA ALA A 105 -11.17 3.07 9.91
C ALA A 105 -10.30 4.21 10.49
N GLY A 106 -10.58 5.48 10.15
CA GLY A 106 -9.76 6.62 10.56
C GLY A 106 -8.34 6.63 9.99
N ARG A 107 -8.04 5.72 9.04
CA ARG A 107 -6.73 5.57 8.39
C ARG A 107 -6.59 6.42 7.14
N ASN A 108 -7.23 7.59 7.10
CA ASN A 108 -7.03 8.51 5.99
C ASN A 108 -5.73 9.32 6.21
N PRO A 109 -4.57 8.88 5.69
CA PRO A 109 -3.31 9.59 5.89
C PRO A 109 -3.27 10.92 5.13
N LYS A 110 -4.32 11.19 4.36
CA LYS A 110 -4.53 12.42 3.59
C LYS A 110 -5.91 13.02 3.89
N ALA A 111 -6.37 12.98 5.12
CA ALA A 111 -7.25 14.05 5.57
C ALA A 111 -6.48 15.32 5.22
N PHE A 112 -7.03 16.11 4.28
CA PHE A 112 -6.41 17.37 3.89
C PHE A 112 -6.12 18.14 5.17
N THR A 113 -4.88 18.10 5.64
CA THR A 113 -4.48 18.82 6.83
C THR A 113 -4.68 20.27 6.47
N LYS A 114 -5.72 20.87 7.00
CA LYS A 114 -5.93 22.30 6.85
C LYS A 114 -4.72 23.03 7.43
N VAL A 115 -4.37 24.12 6.84
CA VAL A 115 -3.21 24.91 7.25
C VAL A 115 -3.69 26.34 7.50
N ARG A 116 -3.39 26.88 8.66
CA ARG A 116 -3.68 28.28 8.98
C ARG A 116 -2.42 29.11 8.81
N CYS A 117 -2.55 30.26 8.16
CA CYS A 117 -1.56 31.33 8.23
C CYS A 117 -1.74 32.09 9.54
N ILE A 118 -0.71 32.14 10.38
CA ILE A 118 -0.82 32.73 11.72
C ILE A 118 -1.07 34.23 11.63
N GLN A 119 -0.43 34.95 10.73
CA GLN A 119 -0.52 36.40 10.61
C GLN A 119 -1.87 36.88 10.05
N THR A 120 -2.45 36.13 9.12
CA THR A 120 -3.71 36.55 8.45
C THR A 120 -4.93 35.82 9.00
N GLY A 121 -4.75 34.74 9.75
CA GLY A 121 -5.84 33.86 10.18
C GLY A 121 -6.46 33.01 9.05
N GLU A 122 -6.01 33.18 7.80
CA GLU A 122 -6.55 32.46 6.65
C GLU A 122 -6.31 30.96 6.76
N VAL A 123 -7.36 30.16 6.52
CA VAL A 123 -7.29 28.72 6.56
C VAL A 123 -7.34 28.14 5.15
N PHE A 124 -6.31 27.38 4.81
CA PHE A 124 -6.17 26.68 3.55
C PHE A 124 -6.60 25.23 3.71
N LYS A 125 -7.26 24.68 2.69
CA LYS A 125 -7.73 23.28 2.68
C LYS A 125 -6.61 22.23 2.62
N SER A 126 -5.38 22.61 2.31
CA SER A 126 -4.23 21.70 2.21
C SER A 126 -2.91 22.47 2.09
N ILE A 127 -1.79 21.81 2.41
CA ILE A 127 -0.43 22.32 2.15
C ILE A 127 -0.24 22.68 0.67
N LYS A 128 -0.83 21.91 -0.27
CA LYS A 128 -0.77 22.19 -1.70
C LYS A 128 -1.43 23.54 -2.04
N ALA A 129 -2.54 23.87 -1.38
CA ALA A 129 -3.19 25.17 -1.60
C ALA A 129 -2.31 26.33 -1.14
N VAL A 130 -1.61 26.18 0.01
CA VAL A 130 -0.61 27.16 0.48
C VAL A 130 0.56 27.27 -0.49
N SER A 131 1.12 26.13 -0.92
CA SER A 131 2.28 26.10 -1.84
C SER A 131 2.00 26.84 -3.15
N LEU A 132 0.79 26.68 -3.68
CA LEU A 132 0.36 27.40 -4.90
C LEU A 132 0.20 28.91 -4.66
N LYS A 133 -0.45 29.31 -3.54
CA LYS A 133 -0.67 30.73 -3.24
C LYS A 133 0.62 31.49 -2.98
N PHE A 134 1.58 30.87 -2.29
CA PHE A 134 2.85 31.50 -1.94
C PHE A 134 3.98 31.22 -2.94
N ASN A 135 3.68 30.53 -4.05
CA ASN A 135 4.63 30.14 -5.11
C ASN A 135 5.88 29.41 -4.56
N VAL A 136 5.65 28.49 -3.63
CA VAL A 136 6.70 27.67 -3.00
C VAL A 136 6.49 26.21 -3.40
N ARG A 137 7.57 25.47 -3.69
CA ARG A 137 7.47 24.03 -4.01
C ARG A 137 6.77 23.28 -2.86
N TYR A 138 5.96 22.28 -3.21
CA TYR A 138 5.15 21.52 -2.24
C TYR A 138 6.00 20.91 -1.12
N GLU A 139 7.13 20.27 -1.46
CA GLU A 139 8.03 19.64 -0.49
C GLU A 139 8.62 20.66 0.49
N SER A 140 9.03 21.83 -0.03
CA SER A 140 9.54 22.93 0.79
C SER A 140 8.45 23.50 1.68
N MET A 141 7.23 23.68 1.16
CA MET A 141 6.11 24.19 1.93
C MET A 141 5.70 23.19 3.05
N ARG A 142 5.75 21.89 2.76
CA ARG A 142 5.53 20.85 3.79
C ARG A 142 6.52 20.96 4.93
N TYR A 143 7.82 21.09 4.63
CA TYR A 143 8.85 21.30 5.64
C TYR A 143 8.64 22.59 6.45
N ILE A 144 8.28 23.69 5.80
CA ILE A 144 7.99 24.99 6.41
C ILE A 144 6.83 24.87 7.42
N VAL A 145 5.71 24.26 7.01
CA VAL A 145 4.55 24.05 7.88
C VAL A 145 4.91 23.14 9.06
N ASP A 146 5.69 22.07 8.83
CA ASP A 146 6.07 21.11 9.87
C ASP A 146 7.13 21.65 10.83
N SER A 147 8.00 22.56 10.37
CA SER A 147 9.08 23.16 11.17
C SER A 147 8.70 24.49 11.84
N GLY A 148 7.54 25.08 11.47
CA GLY A 148 7.13 26.40 11.94
C GLY A 148 8.01 27.56 11.46
N LYS A 149 8.88 27.33 10.45
CA LYS A 149 9.75 28.39 9.93
C LYS A 149 8.95 29.36 9.07
N PRO A 150 9.27 30.66 9.11
CA PRO A 150 8.59 31.63 8.29
C PRO A 150 9.02 31.51 6.80
N VAL A 151 8.11 31.80 5.90
CA VAL A 151 8.38 32.00 4.47
C VAL A 151 7.69 33.29 4.01
N ASN A 152 8.40 34.16 3.33
CA ASN A 152 7.91 35.47 2.88
C ASN A 152 7.24 36.29 4.02
N GLY A 153 7.72 36.16 5.26
CA GLY A 153 7.16 36.83 6.43
C GLY A 153 5.93 36.16 7.05
N TYR A 154 5.50 34.99 6.54
CA TYR A 154 4.35 34.25 7.02
C TYR A 154 4.74 32.93 7.68
N THR A 155 4.07 32.59 8.77
CA THR A 155 4.20 31.33 9.48
C THR A 155 2.89 30.54 9.38
N PHE A 156 3.01 29.25 9.31
CA PHE A 156 1.88 28.36 9.08
C PHE A 156 1.81 27.26 10.15
N GLU A 157 0.60 26.88 10.53
CA GLU A 157 0.34 25.76 11.43
C GLU A 157 -0.69 24.80 10.86
N ARG A 158 -0.64 23.53 11.25
CA ARG A 158 -1.69 22.58 10.93
C ARG A 158 -2.88 22.81 11.82
N VAL A 159 -4.09 22.73 11.24
CA VAL A 159 -5.36 22.79 11.98
C VAL A 159 -6.20 21.58 11.62
N GLU A 160 -6.91 21.08 12.60
CA GLU A 160 -7.83 19.94 12.45
C GLU A 160 -9.10 20.28 11.64
#